data_e4a0800c4b58cc67ce9abb95ab3d78c7
#
_entry.id   e4a0800c4b58cc67ce9abb95ab3d78c7
#
_cell.length_a   1.000
_cell.length_b   1.000
_cell.length_c   1.000
_cell.angle_alpha   90.00
_cell.angle_beta   90.00
_cell.angle_gamma   90.00
#
_symmetry.space_group_name_H-M   'P 1'
#
loop_
_entity.id
_entity.type
_entity.pdbx_description
1 polymer ?
#
loop_
_entity_poly.entity_id
_entity_poly.type
_entity_poly.pdbx_seq_one_letter_code
_entity_poly.pdbx_strand_id
1 'polypeptide(L)' 'MHCGRYAAIDIGTVTCRMLVVDVGESGLHELTREYAITNLGEGVDATGELKPEAIDRVVRAIDGFLAVRDSLSTPDHPVI' A
#
# COMPACT_ATOMS: atom_id res chain seq x y z
N MET A 1 9.94 15.64 9.30
CA MET A 1 9.34 15.23 8.01
C MET A 1 9.02 16.47 7.19
N HIS A 2 9.41 16.47 5.92
CA HIS A 2 9.09 17.58 5.02
C HIS A 2 7.62 17.57 4.64
N CYS A 3 7.06 18.76 4.42
CA CYS A 3 5.72 18.89 3.88
C CYS A 3 5.64 18.23 2.50
N GLY A 4 4.52 17.59 2.22
CA GLY A 4 4.31 16.92 0.94
C GLY A 4 3.24 15.86 1.04
N ARG A 5 3.04 15.18 -0.08
CA ARG A 5 2.10 14.05 -0.18
C ARG A 5 2.88 12.75 -0.20
N TYR A 6 2.55 11.84 0.70
CA TYR A 6 3.28 10.60 0.91
C TYR A 6 2.35 9.41 0.82
N ALA A 7 2.83 8.33 0.22
CA ALA A 7 2.15 7.03 0.26
C ALA A 7 3.03 6.03 0.99
N ALA A 8 2.43 5.25 1.87
CA ALA A 8 3.09 4.16 2.58
C ALA A 8 2.34 2.86 2.32
N ILE A 9 3.07 1.82 1.97
CA ILE A 9 2.51 0.49 1.72
C ILE A 9 3.07 -0.46 2.76
N ASP A 10 2.18 -1.20 3.42
CA ASP A 10 2.51 -2.23 4.40
C ASP A 10 2.06 -3.59 3.85
N ILE A 11 3.01 -4.51 3.71
CA ILE A 11 2.74 -5.86 3.22
C ILE A 11 2.76 -6.82 4.41
N GLY A 12 1.58 -7.21 4.87
CA GLY A 12 1.44 -8.16 5.97
C GLY A 12 1.18 -9.59 5.49
N THR A 13 1.18 -10.53 6.41
CA THR A 13 0.92 -11.95 6.11
C THR A 13 -0.54 -12.22 5.71
N VAL A 14 -1.47 -11.41 6.16
CA VAL A 14 -2.90 -11.56 5.87
C VAL A 14 -3.40 -10.43 4.98
N THR A 15 -3.00 -9.20 5.27
CA THR A 15 -3.54 -7.99 4.65
C THR A 15 -2.42 -7.08 4.19
N CYS A 16 -2.56 -6.56 2.97
CA CYS A 16 -1.73 -5.45 2.48
C CYS A 16 -2.53 -4.16 2.65
N ARG A 17 -1.84 -3.07 2.98
CA ARG A 17 -2.47 -1.75 3.21
C ARG A 17 -1.67 -0.66 2.53
N MET A 18 -2.37 0.39 2.12
CA MET A 18 -1.74 1.63 1.69
C MET A 18 -2.44 2.81 2.36
N LEU A 19 -1.64 3.77 2.78
CA LEU A 19 -2.11 5.03 3.34
C LEU A 19 -1.49 6.15 2.52
N VAL A 20 -2.31 7.10 2.07
CA VAL A 20 -1.83 8.32 1.42
C VAL A 20 -2.21 9.51 2.29
N VAL A 21 -1.22 10.33 2.61
CA VAL A 21 -1.39 11.46 3.52
C VAL A 21 -0.77 12.71 2.93
N ASP A 22 -1.34 13.85 3.30
CA ASP A 22 -0.69 15.15 3.14
C ASP A 22 -0.08 15.55 4.48
N VAL A 23 1.18 15.94 4.46
CA VAL A 23 1.87 16.51 5.61
C VAL A 23 2.06 17.99 5.35
N GLY A 24 1.55 18.81 6.26
CA GLY A 24 1.66 20.27 6.18
C GLY A 24 2.00 20.86 7.52
N GLU A 25 2.06 22.19 7.58
CA GLU A 25 2.36 22.91 8.82
C GLU A 25 1.31 22.67 9.89
N SER A 26 0.04 22.45 9.48
CA SER A 26 -1.08 22.19 10.40
C SER A 26 -1.19 20.74 10.83
N GLY A 27 -0.28 19.87 10.37
CA GLY A 27 -0.27 18.47 10.73
C GLY A 27 -0.46 17.54 9.56
N LEU A 28 -0.98 16.34 9.85
CA LEU A 28 -1.11 15.26 8.90
C LEU A 28 -2.58 15.05 8.56
N HIS A 29 -2.89 15.00 7.26
CA HIS A 29 -4.24 14.78 6.74
C HIS A 29 -4.27 13.51 5.88
N GLU A 30 -5.07 12.54 6.30
CA GLU A 30 -5.26 11.31 5.53
C GLU A 30 -6.13 11.59 4.30
N LEU A 31 -5.63 11.22 3.12
CA LEU A 31 -6.36 11.35 1.86
C LEU A 31 -7.14 10.09 1.52
N THR A 32 -6.49 8.95 1.64
CA THR A 32 -7.13 7.66 1.40
C THR A 32 -6.44 6.57 2.18
N ARG A 33 -7.19 5.52 2.45
CA ARG A 33 -6.72 4.30 3.09
C ARG A 33 -7.28 3.13 2.29
N GLU A 34 -6.38 2.32 1.76
CA GLU A 34 -6.75 1.15 0.96
C GLU A 34 -6.23 -0.11 1.65
N TYR A 35 -6.94 -1.22 1.47
CA TYR A 35 -6.45 -2.50 1.94
C TYR A 35 -6.96 -3.63 1.05
N ALA A 36 -6.24 -4.75 1.07
CA ALA A 36 -6.63 -5.97 0.38
C ALA A 36 -6.22 -7.16 1.23
N ILE A 37 -7.11 -8.14 1.37
CA ILE A 37 -6.80 -9.38 2.05
C ILE A 37 -6.08 -10.28 1.04
N THR A 38 -4.79 -10.52 1.26
CA THR A 38 -3.92 -11.21 0.30
C THR A 38 -3.51 -12.61 0.76
N ASN A 39 -3.57 -12.87 2.08
CA ASN A 39 -3.20 -14.16 2.68
C ASN A 39 -1.84 -14.66 2.20
N LEU A 40 -0.83 -13.77 2.20
CA LEU A 40 0.52 -14.11 1.75
C LEU A 40 1.09 -15.31 2.52
N GLY A 41 0.75 -15.42 3.81
CA GLY A 41 1.23 -16.52 4.65
C GLY A 41 0.50 -17.83 4.46
N GLU A 42 -0.45 -17.94 3.52
CA GLU A 42 -1.23 -19.16 3.30
C GLU A 42 -0.34 -20.34 2.98
N GLY A 43 -0.48 -21.41 3.77
CA GLY A 43 0.26 -22.64 3.57
C GLY A 43 1.73 -22.62 3.99
N VAL A 44 2.26 -21.51 4.46
CA VAL A 44 3.67 -21.38 4.86
C VAL A 44 3.99 -22.32 6.02
N ASP A 45 3.09 -22.47 6.99
CA ASP A 45 3.29 -23.36 8.13
C ASP A 45 3.43 -24.83 7.71
N ALA A 46 2.78 -25.25 6.63
CA ALA A 46 2.82 -26.61 6.14
C ALA A 46 4.04 -26.88 5.25
N THR A 47 4.46 -25.93 4.44
CA THR A 47 5.49 -26.13 3.41
C THR A 47 6.77 -25.33 3.66
N GLY A 48 6.71 -24.27 4.48
CA GLY A 48 7.82 -23.34 4.68
C GLY A 48 8.08 -22.42 3.49
N GLU A 49 7.20 -22.42 2.48
CA GLU A 49 7.36 -21.64 1.26
C GLU A 49 6.12 -20.82 0.96
N LEU A 50 6.32 -19.67 0.30
CA LEU A 50 5.22 -18.84 -0.20
C LEU A 50 4.66 -19.47 -1.47
N LYS A 51 3.32 -19.53 -1.56
CA LYS A 51 2.65 -20.03 -2.77
C LYS A 51 2.71 -18.99 -3.87
N PRO A 52 2.92 -19.39 -5.15
CA PRO A 52 2.88 -18.44 -6.28
C PRO A 52 1.56 -17.66 -6.34
N GLU A 53 0.44 -18.31 -6.03
CA GLU A 53 -0.89 -17.66 -6.03
C GLU A 53 -0.97 -16.57 -4.96
N ALA A 54 -0.34 -16.79 -3.80
CA ALA A 54 -0.33 -15.81 -2.73
C ALA A 54 0.52 -14.60 -3.12
N ILE A 55 1.68 -14.83 -3.74
CA ILE A 55 2.53 -13.76 -4.25
C ILE A 55 1.78 -12.95 -5.31
N ASP A 56 1.08 -13.62 -6.21
CA ASP A 56 0.29 -12.96 -7.27
C ASP A 56 -0.81 -12.07 -6.67
N ARG A 57 -1.48 -12.51 -5.61
CA ARG A 57 -2.48 -11.69 -4.92
C ARG A 57 -1.87 -10.40 -4.37
N VAL A 58 -0.67 -10.48 -3.79
CA VAL A 58 0.04 -9.30 -3.28
C VAL A 58 0.41 -8.36 -4.42
N VAL A 59 0.95 -8.88 -5.51
CA VAL A 59 1.34 -8.07 -6.67
C VAL A 59 0.13 -7.33 -7.24
N ARG A 60 -1.00 -8.01 -7.38
CA ARG A 60 -2.24 -7.38 -7.86
C ARG A 60 -2.74 -6.29 -6.92
N ALA A 61 -2.66 -6.54 -5.60
CA ALA A 61 -3.06 -5.55 -4.61
C ALA A 61 -2.18 -4.30 -4.71
N ILE A 62 -0.86 -4.49 -4.84
CA ILE A 62 0.07 -3.38 -4.97
C ILE A 62 -0.17 -2.62 -6.27
N ASP A 63 -0.42 -3.30 -7.39
CA ASP A 63 -0.75 -2.64 -8.65
C ASP A 63 -1.99 -1.75 -8.49
N GLY A 64 -3.01 -2.22 -7.78
CA GLY A 64 -4.21 -1.43 -7.47
C GLY A 64 -3.89 -0.21 -6.61
N PHE A 65 -3.05 -0.40 -5.58
CA PHE A 65 -2.62 0.70 -4.71
C PHE A 65 -1.83 1.76 -5.49
N LEU A 66 -0.94 1.33 -6.40
CA LEU A 66 -0.15 2.24 -7.21
C LEU A 66 -1.04 3.04 -8.16
N ALA A 67 -2.10 2.45 -8.69
CA ALA A 67 -3.06 3.16 -9.53
C ALA A 67 -3.78 4.26 -8.73
N VAL A 68 -4.16 3.99 -7.48
CA VAL A 68 -4.75 4.98 -6.59
C VAL A 68 -3.75 6.09 -6.28
N ARG A 69 -2.51 5.72 -5.95
CA ARG A 69 -1.43 6.68 -5.73
C ARG A 69 -1.27 7.60 -6.94
N ASP A 70 -1.22 7.03 -8.14
CA ASP A 70 -1.02 7.80 -9.36
C ASP A 70 -2.18 8.77 -9.61
N SER A 71 -3.41 8.38 -9.26
CA SER A 71 -4.58 9.27 -9.38
C SER A 71 -4.50 10.47 -8.43
N LEU A 72 -3.77 10.34 -7.32
CA LEU A 72 -3.58 11.38 -6.33
C LEU A 72 -2.30 12.18 -6.54
N SER A 73 -1.45 11.74 -7.46
CA SER A 73 -0.19 12.43 -7.77
C SER A 73 -0.43 13.43 -8.90
N THR A 74 -0.14 14.70 -8.63
CA THR A 74 -0.28 15.78 -9.60
C THR A 74 1.04 16.54 -9.71
N PRO A 75 1.21 17.38 -10.76
CA PRO A 75 2.43 18.20 -10.86
C PRO A 75 2.63 19.11 -9.63
N ASP A 76 1.54 19.60 -9.02
CA ASP A 76 1.62 20.47 -7.84
C ASP A 76 1.78 19.67 -6.54
N HIS A 77 1.30 18.43 -6.53
CA HIS A 77 1.32 17.56 -5.35
C HIS A 77 1.77 16.15 -5.75
N PRO A 78 3.05 15.99 -6.14
CA PRO A 78 3.56 14.66 -6.45
C PRO A 78 3.57 13.78 -5.20
N VAL A 79 3.22 12.51 -5.36
CA VAL A 79 3.23 11.55 -4.25
C VAL A 79 4.62 10.94 -4.13
N ILE A 80 5.11 10.95 -2.92
CA ILE A 80 6.43 10.39 -2.57
C ILE A 80 6.27 8.97 -2.06
#